data_3a96f1783ff3420215fec6276215c5cf
#
_entry.id   3a96f1783ff3420215fec6276215c5cf
#
_cell.length_a   1.000
_cell.length_b   1.000
_cell.length_c   1.000
_cell.angle_alpha   90.00
_cell.angle_beta   90.00
_cell.angle_gamma   90.00
#
_symmetry.space_group_name_H-M   'P 1'
#
loop_
_entity.id
_entity.type
_entity.pdbx_description
1 polymer ?
#
loop_
_entity_poly.entity_id
_entity_poly.type
_entity_poly.pdbx_seq_one_letter_code
_entity_poly.pdbx_strand_id
1 'polypeptide(L)'
;MKRKGLIIAATSLSLLLSACGSAEAPAPAESPVTDTAGAATESSALEAKTEEVSETAETSDETTEDSGEVTSPKFLSDSKFLYESDSSGKYEQPIIQGHIESIKLSEDSRKMYPELASSIDSYIKTMTDNASSQTDMFTSDNKEARASIAADDTDPFIYTATLSQDFFIERADTEVVSILSCLDSYAGGAHGFAMYTSETFDSRTGKELTLPEVVPDKAAFKDALLSSLENNYDKDVFFCNDPGMGTGLSDELDKYLKTEYEPENLNPDENDVVSRFYWALDYKGVNVYFNAYDIAPYAAGTITAFIPYSSGLVDAAYAPLEDSAIISECPLYMDIRTTEGDDNKMYNYGCFFTTYEDDFNMYKSFEVFSDIDKETVEDDFFSFTEYLTKVGSKQYFIVVASSYSDLDYFYIFDLDNGNITQKDMLPCDHLGSLYEESTNTYYASCLTDSSNMSLSKRFDLLSTYSANKTYRLGEDGTLTSDNKYFDVQSHFTLKTKAEITGELISKDNESATEGSGKDITFPSGTKFTIIRTDGTDKVDMLSIDGTLARFTLETPDGENGFYNHLNGRSIEELFEELYFAS
;
A
#
# COMPACT_ATOMS: atom_id res chain seq x y z
N MET A 1 26.16 13.24 -12.62
CA MET A 1 26.41 14.53 -11.93
C MET A 1 26.32 14.23 -10.44
N LYS A 2 27.37 14.49 -9.67
CA LYS A 2 27.31 14.34 -8.21
C LYS A 2 26.22 15.27 -7.70
N ARG A 3 25.30 14.76 -6.87
CA ARG A 3 24.32 15.56 -6.19
C ARG A 3 25.01 16.75 -5.52
N LYS A 4 24.82 17.93 -6.02
CA LYS A 4 24.91 19.12 -5.20
C LYS A 4 23.67 19.08 -4.35
N GLY A 5 23.85 18.73 -3.08
CA GLY A 5 22.74 18.62 -2.16
C GLY A 5 21.86 19.85 -2.25
N LEU A 6 20.66 19.67 -2.74
CA LEU A 6 19.57 20.57 -2.45
C LEU A 6 19.13 20.24 -1.01
N ILE A 7 19.90 20.70 -0.04
CA ILE A 7 19.44 20.82 1.34
C ILE A 7 18.39 21.91 1.29
N ILE A 8 17.14 21.53 1.10
CA ILE A 8 16.03 22.41 1.43
C ILE A 8 16.00 22.44 2.95
N ALA A 9 16.65 23.48 3.47
CA ALA A 9 16.56 23.83 4.86
C ALA A 9 15.10 24.16 5.17
N ALA A 10 14.40 23.21 5.78
CA ALA A 10 13.30 23.57 6.65
C ALA A 10 13.92 24.42 7.75
N THR A 11 13.82 25.73 7.63
CA THR A 11 14.19 26.70 8.67
C THR A 11 13.17 26.62 9.78
N SER A 12 13.26 25.59 10.60
CA SER A 12 12.76 25.64 11.97
C SER A 12 13.90 26.12 12.85
N LEU A 13 13.67 27.29 13.35
CA LEU A 13 14.45 28.08 14.29
C LEU A 13 15.02 27.22 15.43
N SER A 14 16.33 26.94 15.36
CA SER A 14 17.07 26.29 16.42
C SER A 14 17.43 27.27 17.51
N LEU A 15 17.00 27.05 18.72
CA LEU A 15 17.68 27.56 19.89
C LEU A 15 17.54 26.61 21.10
N LEU A 16 18.74 26.28 21.63
CA LEU A 16 19.11 25.83 22.98
C LEU A 16 19.17 24.31 23.27
N LEU A 17 20.34 23.79 23.13
CA LEU A 17 21.34 23.24 24.06
C LEU A 17 20.88 22.62 25.40
N SER A 18 21.35 21.37 25.53
CA SER A 18 21.85 20.66 26.73
C SER A 18 20.88 20.25 27.84
N ALA A 19 20.70 18.93 27.90
CA ALA A 19 20.97 18.18 29.14
C ALA A 19 21.11 16.67 28.82
N CYS A 20 22.34 16.17 28.80
CA CYS A 20 22.63 14.76 28.99
C CYS A 20 22.26 14.36 30.42
N GLY A 21 21.28 13.49 30.56
CA GLY A 21 21.00 12.76 31.79
C GLY A 21 20.94 11.29 31.46
N SER A 22 21.98 10.57 31.81
CA SER A 22 22.09 9.11 31.74
C SER A 22 21.06 8.46 32.67
N ALA A 23 20.13 7.68 32.15
CA ALA A 23 19.34 6.75 32.92
C ALA A 23 19.62 5.33 32.42
N GLU A 24 20.14 4.50 33.32
CA GLU A 24 20.37 3.06 33.11
C GLU A 24 19.06 2.33 32.85
N ALA A 25 19.08 1.46 31.82
CA ALA A 25 18.01 0.53 31.52
C ALA A 25 18.02 -0.67 32.48
N PRO A 26 16.88 -1.18 32.95
CA PRO A 26 16.83 -2.42 33.72
C PRO A 26 16.90 -3.64 32.80
N ALA A 27 17.67 -4.64 33.27
CA ALA A 27 17.92 -5.91 32.59
C ALA A 27 16.64 -6.78 32.51
N PRO A 28 16.50 -7.60 31.44
CA PRO A 28 15.39 -8.53 31.31
C PRO A 28 15.55 -9.77 32.17
N ALA A 29 14.41 -10.25 32.70
CA ALA A 29 14.30 -11.42 33.55
C ALA A 29 14.39 -12.72 32.76
N GLU A 30 15.17 -13.66 33.28
CA GLU A 30 15.33 -15.02 32.76
C GLU A 30 14.05 -15.86 32.97
N SER A 31 13.72 -16.67 31.98
CA SER A 31 12.78 -17.81 32.13
C SER A 31 13.46 -19.11 31.70
N PRO A 32 13.16 -20.25 32.38
CA PRO A 32 14.04 -21.39 32.44
C PRO A 32 13.84 -22.37 31.28
N VAL A 33 14.99 -22.91 30.88
CA VAL A 33 15.18 -24.01 29.94
C VAL A 33 14.72 -25.34 30.58
N THR A 34 13.95 -26.14 29.86
CA THR A 34 13.80 -27.58 30.15
C THR A 34 14.31 -28.39 28.97
N ASP A 35 15.41 -29.09 29.23
CA ASP A 35 15.96 -30.19 28.43
C ASP A 35 14.98 -31.35 28.28
N THR A 36 14.89 -31.90 27.08
CA THR A 36 14.77 -33.37 26.91
C THR A 36 15.40 -33.81 25.59
N ALA A 37 16.39 -34.65 25.74
CA ALA A 37 17.15 -35.32 24.71
C ALA A 37 16.49 -36.62 24.22
N GLY A 38 16.81 -37.06 23.02
CA GLY A 38 16.70 -38.46 22.63
C GLY A 38 16.50 -38.71 21.14
N ALA A 39 17.60 -38.90 20.44
CA ALA A 39 18.12 -40.10 19.74
C ALA A 39 17.37 -40.48 18.44
N ALA A 40 17.97 -40.21 17.30
CA ALA A 40 18.87 -41.05 16.46
C ALA A 40 18.24 -42.23 15.66
N THR A 41 18.67 -42.26 14.39
CA THR A 41 18.84 -43.37 13.44
C THR A 41 17.60 -43.75 12.61
N GLU A 42 17.61 -44.01 11.30
CA GLU A 42 18.64 -44.44 10.32
C GLU A 42 18.08 -44.31 8.89
N SER A 43 18.98 -44.16 7.98
CA SER A 43 19.03 -44.34 6.54
C SER A 43 18.29 -45.56 5.97
N SER A 44 17.64 -45.44 4.78
CA SER A 44 17.98 -46.36 3.67
C SER A 44 17.40 -45.89 2.33
N ALA A 45 18.27 -45.95 1.34
CA ALA A 45 18.02 -45.76 -0.08
C ALA A 45 17.38 -47.04 -0.68
N LEU A 46 16.79 -46.86 -1.87
CA LEU A 46 16.81 -47.77 -3.03
C LEU A 46 15.46 -47.79 -3.75
N GLU A 47 15.48 -47.48 -4.92
CA GLU A 47 15.55 -48.08 -6.27
C GLU A 47 14.30 -47.80 -7.11
N ALA A 48 14.61 -47.37 -8.33
CA ALA A 48 13.72 -47.22 -9.46
C ALA A 48 13.23 -48.61 -9.99
N LYS A 49 11.97 -48.68 -10.39
CA LYS A 49 11.51 -49.63 -11.40
C LYS A 49 10.47 -49.04 -12.31
N THR A 50 10.84 -48.96 -13.56
CA THR A 50 10.01 -48.82 -14.76
C THR A 50 9.24 -50.10 -15.01
N GLU A 51 7.94 -50.05 -15.29
CA GLU A 51 7.24 -51.05 -16.10
C GLU A 51 6.01 -50.47 -16.81
N GLU A 52 5.77 -51.02 -18.02
CA GLU A 52 4.93 -50.54 -19.11
C GLU A 52 3.42 -50.84 -18.95
N VAL A 53 2.65 -49.95 -19.54
CA VAL A 53 1.45 -50.04 -20.40
C VAL A 53 0.46 -51.21 -20.20
N SER A 54 -0.81 -50.85 -19.94
CA SER A 54 -1.97 -51.49 -20.53
C SER A 54 -3.18 -50.55 -20.57
N GLU A 55 -3.67 -50.25 -21.78
CA GLU A 55 -4.95 -49.59 -22.06
C GLU A 55 -6.14 -50.42 -21.53
N THR A 56 -7.03 -49.76 -20.82
CA THR A 56 -8.46 -50.11 -20.85
C THR A 56 -9.27 -48.83 -20.65
N ALA A 57 -10.08 -48.50 -21.64
CA ALA A 57 -11.02 -47.41 -21.64
C ALA A 57 -12.19 -47.73 -20.68
N GLU A 58 -12.42 -46.92 -19.69
CA GLU A 58 -13.72 -46.77 -19.03
C GLU A 58 -14.06 -45.28 -18.88
N THR A 59 -15.23 -44.96 -19.38
CA THR A 59 -15.90 -43.66 -19.27
C THR A 59 -16.05 -43.30 -17.80
N SER A 60 -15.45 -42.21 -17.40
CA SER A 60 -15.73 -41.52 -16.13
C SER A 60 -16.09 -40.06 -16.38
N ASP A 61 -17.14 -39.65 -15.72
CA ASP A 61 -17.65 -38.28 -15.61
C ASP A 61 -16.53 -37.23 -15.66
N GLU A 62 -16.64 -36.33 -16.60
CA GLU A 62 -15.92 -35.06 -16.58
C GLU A 62 -16.44 -34.20 -15.40
N THR A 63 -15.82 -34.36 -14.24
CA THR A 63 -15.69 -33.20 -13.36
C THR A 63 -14.67 -32.28 -14.03
N THR A 64 -15.13 -31.22 -14.63
CA THR A 64 -14.30 -30.08 -14.99
C THR A 64 -13.65 -29.58 -13.71
N GLU A 65 -12.41 -30.04 -13.44
CA GLU A 65 -11.51 -29.28 -12.59
C GLU A 65 -11.29 -27.94 -13.31
N ASP A 66 -11.90 -26.93 -12.77
CA ASP A 66 -11.59 -25.54 -13.08
C ASP A 66 -10.10 -25.35 -12.73
N SER A 67 -9.23 -25.47 -13.74
CA SER A 67 -7.83 -25.10 -13.61
C SER A 67 -7.80 -23.58 -13.62
N GLY A 68 -8.23 -22.98 -12.48
CA GLY A 68 -8.18 -21.55 -12.26
C GLY A 68 -6.77 -21.05 -12.58
N GLU A 69 -6.67 -20.08 -13.44
CA GLU A 69 -5.43 -19.38 -13.73
C GLU A 69 -4.86 -18.83 -12.43
N VAL A 70 -3.62 -19.17 -12.11
CA VAL A 70 -2.96 -18.67 -10.89
C VAL A 70 -2.69 -17.18 -11.11
N THR A 71 -3.36 -16.33 -10.36
CA THR A 71 -3.23 -14.86 -10.44
C THR A 71 -2.41 -14.32 -9.29
N SER A 72 -1.81 -13.15 -9.47
CA SER A 72 -1.06 -12.46 -8.42
C SER A 72 -1.89 -12.22 -7.15
N PRO A 73 -1.29 -12.29 -5.95
CA PRO A 73 -1.97 -12.03 -4.70
C PRO A 73 -2.56 -10.60 -4.66
N LYS A 74 -3.82 -10.48 -4.24
CA LYS A 74 -4.52 -9.20 -4.06
C LYS A 74 -4.62 -8.87 -2.58
N PHE A 75 -4.33 -7.62 -2.26
CA PHE A 75 -4.34 -7.11 -0.90
C PHE A 75 -5.51 -6.16 -0.65
N LEU A 76 -5.92 -6.14 0.61
CA LEU A 76 -6.91 -5.23 1.16
C LEU A 76 -6.31 -4.54 2.37
N SER A 77 -6.60 -3.26 2.57
CA SER A 77 -6.18 -2.50 3.75
C SER A 77 -7.37 -1.98 4.55
N ASP A 78 -7.14 -1.79 5.84
CA ASP A 78 -8.03 -1.13 6.78
C ASP A 78 -7.18 -0.31 7.76
N SER A 79 -7.68 0.84 8.21
CA SER A 79 -6.97 1.72 9.11
C SER A 79 -7.79 2.04 10.35
N LYS A 80 -7.19 1.77 11.51
CA LYS A 80 -7.71 2.21 12.79
C LYS A 80 -7.17 3.59 13.13
N PHE A 81 -8.02 4.60 13.11
CA PHE A 81 -7.63 5.94 13.53
C PHE A 81 -7.41 6.04 15.03
N LEU A 82 -6.38 6.78 15.39
CA LEU A 82 -5.99 7.09 16.76
C LEU A 82 -6.35 8.53 17.06
N TYR A 83 -7.12 8.77 18.08
CA TYR A 83 -7.40 10.12 18.57
C TYR A 83 -7.88 10.07 20.02
N GLU A 84 -7.19 10.81 20.90
CA GLU A 84 -7.65 11.03 22.25
C GLU A 84 -7.53 12.52 22.61
N SER A 85 -8.68 13.16 22.91
CA SER A 85 -8.72 14.55 23.39
C SER A 85 -8.29 14.65 24.85
N ASP A 86 -7.80 15.82 25.27
CA ASP A 86 -7.55 16.12 26.67
C ASP A 86 -8.88 16.22 27.44
N SER A 87 -9.22 15.18 28.19
CA SER A 87 -10.45 15.11 28.98
C SER A 87 -10.52 16.15 30.12
N SER A 88 -9.41 16.77 30.48
CA SER A 88 -9.37 17.86 31.46
C SER A 88 -9.97 19.16 30.92
N GLY A 89 -10.05 19.32 29.61
CA GLY A 89 -10.46 20.54 28.92
C GLY A 89 -9.49 21.71 29.13
N LYS A 90 -8.29 21.44 29.67
CA LYS A 90 -7.28 22.47 29.94
C LYS A 90 -6.48 22.83 28.69
N TYR A 91 -6.30 21.86 27.79
CA TYR A 91 -5.53 22.01 26.56
C TYR A 91 -6.38 21.61 25.35
N GLU A 92 -6.25 22.38 24.25
CA GLU A 92 -6.96 22.11 22.98
C GLU A 92 -6.30 20.99 22.18
N GLN A 93 -4.96 20.84 22.31
CA GLN A 93 -4.21 19.81 21.60
C GLN A 93 -4.60 18.42 22.10
N PRO A 94 -4.87 17.45 21.21
CA PRO A 94 -5.12 16.07 21.57
C PRO A 94 -3.90 15.45 22.28
N ILE A 95 -4.12 14.40 23.03
CA ILE A 95 -3.06 13.65 23.72
C ILE A 95 -2.27 12.85 22.70
N ILE A 96 -2.98 12.18 21.78
CA ILE A 96 -2.42 11.40 20.69
C ILE A 96 -3.31 11.50 19.46
N GLN A 97 -2.70 11.42 18.28
CA GLN A 97 -3.37 11.28 16.99
C GLN A 97 -2.53 10.45 16.03
N GLY A 98 -3.15 9.87 15.00
CA GLY A 98 -2.50 9.08 13.96
C GLY A 98 -3.38 7.93 13.49
N HIS A 99 -2.75 6.85 13.03
CA HIS A 99 -3.47 5.65 12.60
C HIS A 99 -2.59 4.39 12.71
N ILE A 100 -3.24 3.24 12.71
CA ILE A 100 -2.59 1.94 12.55
C ILE A 100 -3.28 1.26 11.37
N GLU A 101 -2.56 1.17 10.26
CA GLU A 101 -2.98 0.41 9.12
C GLU A 101 -2.84 -1.08 9.37
N SER A 102 -3.65 -1.88 8.70
CA SER A 102 -3.56 -3.34 8.63
C SER A 102 -3.85 -3.79 7.22
N ILE A 103 -3.01 -4.66 6.67
CA ILE A 103 -3.23 -5.26 5.34
C ILE A 103 -3.45 -6.76 5.46
N LYS A 104 -4.18 -7.32 4.50
CA LYS A 104 -4.43 -8.77 4.39
C LYS A 104 -4.63 -9.17 2.94
N LEU A 105 -4.47 -10.44 2.63
CA LEU A 105 -4.88 -10.97 1.34
C LEU A 105 -6.42 -10.99 1.23
N SER A 106 -6.94 -10.73 0.02
CA SER A 106 -8.36 -10.91 -0.31
C SER A 106 -8.78 -12.37 -0.10
N GLU A 107 -10.09 -12.64 0.07
CA GLU A 107 -10.59 -14.00 0.31
C GLU A 107 -10.19 -14.99 -0.80
N ASP A 108 -10.19 -14.57 -2.05
CA ASP A 108 -9.81 -15.44 -3.16
C ASP A 108 -8.30 -15.69 -3.19
N SER A 109 -7.49 -14.68 -2.91
CA SER A 109 -6.05 -14.86 -2.75
C SER A 109 -5.70 -15.75 -1.55
N ARG A 110 -6.43 -15.65 -0.44
CA ARG A 110 -6.26 -16.55 0.72
C ARG A 110 -6.58 -18.01 0.41
N LYS A 111 -7.55 -18.27 -0.46
CA LYS A 111 -7.86 -19.63 -0.92
C LYS A 111 -6.75 -20.18 -1.83
N MET A 112 -6.17 -19.33 -2.66
CA MET A 112 -5.11 -19.66 -3.62
C MET A 112 -3.74 -19.82 -2.94
N TYR A 113 -3.46 -18.99 -1.91
CA TYR A 113 -2.18 -18.88 -1.20
C TYR A 113 -2.35 -19.02 0.32
N PRO A 114 -2.83 -20.16 0.86
CA PRO A 114 -3.19 -20.25 2.28
C PRO A 114 -1.99 -20.12 3.23
N GLU A 115 -0.83 -20.67 2.89
CA GLU A 115 0.40 -20.56 3.67
C GLU A 115 0.93 -19.11 3.68
N LEU A 116 0.95 -18.46 2.53
CA LEU A 116 1.31 -17.04 2.40
C LEU A 116 0.38 -16.17 3.25
N ALA A 117 -0.93 -16.42 3.19
CA ALA A 117 -1.91 -15.69 4.00
C ALA A 117 -1.61 -15.81 5.50
N SER A 118 -1.25 -17.00 5.96
CA SER A 118 -0.91 -17.24 7.37
C SER A 118 0.36 -16.49 7.78
N SER A 119 1.37 -16.45 6.93
CA SER A 119 2.63 -15.75 7.18
C SER A 119 2.43 -14.24 7.23
N ILE A 120 1.71 -13.69 6.25
CA ILE A 120 1.37 -12.26 6.21
C ILE A 120 0.55 -11.87 7.44
N ASP A 121 -0.51 -12.62 7.78
CA ASP A 121 -1.32 -12.34 8.96
C ASP A 121 -0.47 -12.29 10.25
N SER A 122 0.52 -13.19 10.37
CA SER A 122 1.43 -13.23 11.51
C SER A 122 2.35 -12.00 11.56
N TYR A 123 2.92 -11.62 10.42
CA TYR A 123 3.76 -10.43 10.29
C TYR A 123 2.98 -9.15 10.62
N ILE A 124 1.85 -8.92 9.95
CA ILE A 124 1.01 -7.75 10.16
C ILE A 124 0.54 -7.65 11.60
N LYS A 125 0.10 -8.78 12.19
CA LYS A 125 -0.28 -8.80 13.59
C LYS A 125 0.86 -8.36 14.51
N THR A 126 2.08 -8.81 14.26
CA THR A 126 3.24 -8.43 15.06
C THR A 126 3.49 -6.93 14.99
N MET A 127 3.45 -6.35 13.78
CA MET A 127 3.66 -4.91 13.58
C MET A 127 2.55 -4.08 14.23
N THR A 128 1.28 -4.44 14.03
CA THR A 128 0.14 -3.72 14.59
C THR A 128 0.05 -3.84 16.12
N ASP A 129 0.43 -4.99 16.71
CA ASP A 129 0.52 -5.16 18.15
C ASP A 129 1.63 -4.26 18.76
N ASN A 130 2.79 -4.16 18.08
CA ASN A 130 3.87 -3.27 18.47
C ASN A 130 3.44 -1.79 18.42
N ALA A 131 2.81 -1.36 17.31
CA ALA A 131 2.28 -0.02 17.16
C ALA A 131 1.23 0.31 18.23
N SER A 132 0.33 -0.63 18.53
CA SER A 132 -0.68 -0.47 19.59
C SER A 132 -0.03 -0.31 20.98
N SER A 133 1.00 -1.09 21.28
CA SER A 133 1.74 -1.00 22.55
C SER A 133 2.46 0.34 22.68
N GLN A 134 3.04 0.85 21.60
CA GLN A 134 3.66 2.19 21.61
C GLN A 134 2.61 3.30 21.73
N THR A 135 1.44 3.16 21.09
CA THR A 135 0.31 4.08 21.27
C THR A 135 -0.08 4.22 22.73
N ASP A 136 -0.23 3.10 23.43
CA ASP A 136 -0.58 3.08 24.85
C ASP A 136 0.49 3.77 25.71
N MET A 137 1.77 3.50 25.43
CA MET A 137 2.90 4.13 26.11
C MET A 137 2.91 5.64 25.87
N PHE A 138 2.87 6.12 24.64
CA PHE A 138 2.90 7.56 24.31
C PHE A 138 1.70 8.30 24.88
N THR A 139 0.53 7.66 24.87
CA THR A 139 -0.68 8.19 25.49
C THR A 139 -0.50 8.38 26.99
N SER A 140 0.05 7.38 27.69
CA SER A 140 0.32 7.41 29.13
C SER A 140 1.35 8.50 29.46
N ASP A 141 2.46 8.53 28.74
CA ASP A 141 3.57 9.46 28.99
C ASP A 141 3.14 10.91 28.76
N ASN A 142 2.36 11.17 27.68
CA ASN A 142 1.85 12.52 27.42
C ASN A 142 0.84 12.97 28.50
N LYS A 143 -0.04 12.07 28.98
CA LYS A 143 -0.92 12.35 30.12
C LYS A 143 -0.15 12.70 31.39
N GLU A 144 0.91 11.94 31.70
CA GLU A 144 1.77 12.20 32.86
C GLU A 144 2.53 13.53 32.72
N ALA A 145 3.09 13.79 31.54
CA ALA A 145 3.75 15.06 31.23
C ALA A 145 2.82 16.26 31.46
N ARG A 146 1.60 16.23 30.92
CA ARG A 146 0.59 17.28 31.13
C ARG A 146 0.16 17.42 32.59
N ALA A 147 0.02 16.34 33.31
CA ALA A 147 -0.34 16.35 34.72
C ALA A 147 0.77 16.95 35.61
N SER A 148 2.03 16.86 35.17
CA SER A 148 3.20 17.42 35.90
C SER A 148 3.38 18.91 35.74
N ILE A 149 2.66 19.57 34.80
CA ILE A 149 2.77 21.01 34.54
C ILE A 149 2.26 21.79 35.74
N ALA A 150 3.12 22.69 36.28
CA ALA A 150 2.78 23.50 37.44
C ALA A 150 1.58 24.42 37.16
N ALA A 151 0.75 24.68 38.18
CA ALA A 151 -0.47 25.47 38.03
C ALA A 151 -0.20 26.96 37.72
N ASP A 152 1.01 27.43 37.99
CA ASP A 152 1.50 28.79 37.76
C ASP A 152 2.40 28.91 36.51
N ASP A 153 2.58 27.81 35.76
CA ASP A 153 3.27 27.85 34.48
C ASP A 153 2.39 28.54 33.43
N THR A 154 2.87 29.66 32.94
CA THR A 154 2.14 30.54 32.00
C THR A 154 2.40 30.19 30.53
N ASP A 155 3.41 29.36 30.23
CA ASP A 155 3.79 29.00 28.87
C ASP A 155 4.32 27.55 28.83
N PRO A 156 3.49 26.55 29.18
CA PRO A 156 3.93 25.19 29.23
C PRO A 156 4.12 24.62 27.81
N PHE A 157 5.15 23.81 27.63
CA PHE A 157 5.31 23.04 26.40
C PHE A 157 4.26 21.91 26.34
N ILE A 158 3.29 22.08 25.43
CA ILE A 158 2.24 21.10 25.16
C ILE A 158 2.44 20.55 23.76
N TYR A 159 2.45 19.24 23.64
CA TYR A 159 2.54 18.55 22.36
C TYR A 159 1.40 17.54 22.18
N THR A 160 1.12 17.19 20.93
CA THR A 160 0.33 16.02 20.57
C THR A 160 1.31 14.90 20.24
N ALA A 161 1.17 13.75 20.89
CA ALA A 161 1.89 12.56 20.43
C ALA A 161 1.29 12.10 19.10
N THR A 162 2.15 11.69 18.17
CA THR A 162 1.68 11.09 16.90
C THR A 162 2.25 9.69 16.73
N LEU A 163 1.46 8.82 16.11
CA LEU A 163 1.91 7.50 15.68
C LEU A 163 1.13 7.09 14.45
N SER A 164 1.85 6.74 13.38
CA SER A 164 1.29 6.18 12.16
C SER A 164 2.06 4.92 11.79
N GLN A 165 1.34 3.82 11.59
CA GLN A 165 1.87 2.56 11.07
C GLN A 165 1.28 2.36 9.68
N ASP A 166 2.15 2.27 8.68
CA ASP A 166 1.79 2.11 7.27
C ASP A 166 2.46 0.86 6.70
N PHE A 167 1.85 0.26 5.68
CA PHE A 167 2.38 -0.87 4.93
C PHE A 167 2.39 -0.55 3.43
N PHE A 168 3.51 -0.82 2.78
CA PHE A 168 3.72 -0.59 1.35
C PHE A 168 4.02 -1.92 0.68
N ILE A 169 3.28 -2.25 -0.36
CA ILE A 169 3.48 -3.48 -1.11
C ILE A 169 4.48 -3.20 -2.22
N GLU A 170 5.74 -3.59 -1.98
CA GLU A 170 6.84 -3.38 -2.92
C GLU A 170 6.72 -4.29 -4.15
N ARG A 171 6.22 -5.50 -3.93
CA ARG A 171 6.00 -6.50 -4.97
C ARG A 171 4.96 -7.52 -4.53
N ALA A 172 4.05 -7.91 -5.44
CA ALA A 172 3.09 -8.97 -5.18
C ALA A 172 2.79 -9.71 -6.49
N ASP A 173 3.52 -10.79 -6.74
CA ASP A 173 3.30 -11.66 -7.88
C ASP A 173 3.23 -13.15 -7.46
N THR A 174 3.15 -14.05 -8.42
CA THR A 174 3.05 -15.49 -8.18
C THR A 174 4.31 -16.11 -7.58
N GLU A 175 5.43 -15.39 -7.58
CA GLU A 175 6.72 -15.85 -7.08
C GLU A 175 7.06 -15.24 -5.72
N VAL A 176 6.86 -13.92 -5.57
CA VAL A 176 7.30 -13.16 -4.39
C VAL A 176 6.23 -12.17 -3.94
N VAL A 177 6.06 -12.07 -2.63
CA VAL A 177 5.43 -10.93 -1.97
C VAL A 177 6.47 -10.25 -1.09
N SER A 178 6.66 -8.95 -1.28
CA SER A 178 7.59 -8.12 -0.51
C SER A 178 6.84 -6.92 0.07
N ILE A 179 6.90 -6.77 1.39
CA ILE A 179 6.17 -5.74 2.14
C ILE A 179 7.18 -4.90 2.91
N LEU A 180 7.13 -3.60 2.72
CA LEU A 180 7.81 -2.61 3.54
C LEU A 180 6.81 -2.04 4.54
N SER A 181 7.20 -1.83 5.78
CA SER A 181 6.38 -1.11 6.76
C SER A 181 7.11 0.08 7.32
N CYS A 182 6.38 1.15 7.62
CA CYS A 182 6.89 2.35 8.26
C CYS A 182 6.13 2.61 9.54
N LEU A 183 6.85 2.79 10.64
CA LEU A 183 6.31 3.32 11.89
C LEU A 183 6.85 4.74 12.08
N ASP A 184 6.02 5.74 11.78
CA ASP A 184 6.33 7.15 12.06
C ASP A 184 5.75 7.56 13.41
N SER A 185 6.54 8.26 14.23
CA SER A 185 6.12 8.59 15.57
C SER A 185 6.77 9.85 16.12
N TYR A 186 6.01 10.56 16.98
CA TYR A 186 6.49 11.67 17.78
C TYR A 186 5.89 11.58 19.20
N ALA A 187 6.75 11.53 20.20
CA ALA A 187 6.35 11.46 21.59
C ALA A 187 6.88 12.66 22.44
N GLY A 188 7.03 13.80 21.82
CA GLY A 188 7.66 14.99 22.39
C GLY A 188 9.18 14.98 22.19
N GLY A 189 9.80 16.15 22.29
CA GLY A 189 11.25 16.31 22.11
C GLY A 189 11.59 17.08 20.85
N ALA A 190 12.81 16.91 20.33
CA ALA A 190 13.35 17.73 19.25
C ALA A 190 12.80 17.36 17.86
N HIS A 191 12.45 16.09 17.64
CA HIS A 191 11.95 15.57 16.36
C HIS A 191 11.20 14.25 16.55
N GLY A 192 10.44 13.83 15.53
CA GLY A 192 9.86 12.50 15.39
C GLY A 192 10.87 11.45 14.93
N PHE A 193 10.42 10.24 14.72
CA PHE A 193 11.23 9.13 14.23
C PHE A 193 10.41 8.23 13.32
N ALA A 194 10.88 8.05 12.08
CA ALA A 194 10.34 7.09 11.13
C ALA A 194 11.27 5.85 11.09
N MET A 195 10.70 4.68 11.29
CA MET A 195 11.40 3.40 11.28
C MET A 195 10.82 2.49 10.22
N TYR A 196 11.63 2.14 9.24
CA TYR A 196 11.28 1.18 8.21
C TYR A 196 11.70 -0.22 8.62
N THR A 197 10.84 -1.18 8.35
CA THR A 197 11.12 -2.62 8.41
C THR A 197 10.53 -3.29 7.19
N SER A 198 11.02 -4.46 6.81
CA SER A 198 10.50 -5.17 5.63
C SER A 198 10.48 -6.66 5.85
N GLU A 199 9.60 -7.34 5.13
CA GLU A 199 9.51 -8.79 5.07
C GLU A 199 9.24 -9.24 3.64
N THR A 200 9.93 -10.26 3.20
CA THR A 200 9.80 -10.81 1.84
C THR A 200 9.47 -12.31 1.92
N PHE A 201 8.44 -12.73 1.18
CA PHE A 201 7.91 -14.09 1.21
C PHE A 201 7.95 -14.74 -0.18
N ASP A 202 8.22 -16.04 -0.24
CA ASP A 202 7.89 -16.88 -1.40
C ASP A 202 6.37 -17.02 -1.47
N SER A 203 5.75 -16.58 -2.55
CA SER A 203 4.29 -16.55 -2.69
C SER A 203 3.64 -17.93 -2.61
N ARG A 204 4.31 -18.95 -3.11
CA ARG A 204 3.75 -20.33 -3.20
C ARG A 204 3.80 -21.07 -1.88
N THR A 205 4.81 -20.81 -1.06
CA THR A 205 5.07 -21.55 0.18
C THR A 205 4.79 -20.75 1.43
N GLY A 206 4.63 -19.42 1.31
CA GLY A 206 4.52 -18.50 2.44
C GLY A 206 5.79 -18.42 3.29
N LYS A 207 6.90 -19.00 2.83
CA LYS A 207 8.18 -18.98 3.54
C LYS A 207 8.78 -17.58 3.48
N GLU A 208 9.20 -17.05 4.63
CA GLU A 208 10.06 -15.88 4.71
C GLU A 208 11.38 -16.15 3.98
N LEU A 209 11.75 -15.25 3.07
CA LEU A 209 12.99 -15.32 2.30
C LEU A 209 14.09 -14.53 3.02
N THR A 210 15.27 -15.12 3.09
CA THR A 210 16.46 -14.45 3.61
C THR A 210 17.26 -13.82 2.48
N LEU A 211 18.01 -12.75 2.76
CA LEU A 211 18.87 -12.12 1.77
C LEU A 211 19.88 -13.08 1.12
N PRO A 212 20.51 -14.01 1.84
CA PRO A 212 21.41 -15.02 1.23
C PRO A 212 20.72 -15.98 0.26
N GLU A 213 19.42 -16.24 0.43
CA GLU A 213 18.63 -17.06 -0.52
C GLU A 213 18.35 -16.30 -1.81
N VAL A 214 18.07 -15.01 -1.68
CA VAL A 214 17.74 -14.13 -2.81
C VAL A 214 19.01 -13.64 -3.54
N VAL A 215 20.06 -13.31 -2.79
CA VAL A 215 21.34 -12.80 -3.29
C VAL A 215 22.49 -13.63 -2.69
N PRO A 216 22.86 -14.75 -3.32
CA PRO A 216 23.83 -15.68 -2.72
C PRO A 216 25.27 -15.14 -2.64
N ASP A 217 25.66 -14.24 -3.55
CA ASP A 217 27.03 -13.69 -3.58
C ASP A 217 27.17 -12.44 -2.71
N LYS A 218 27.48 -12.68 -1.41
CA LYS A 218 27.73 -11.62 -0.42
C LYS A 218 28.74 -10.57 -0.88
N ALA A 219 29.85 -11.00 -1.53
CA ALA A 219 30.92 -10.08 -1.88
C ALA A 219 30.51 -9.16 -3.04
N ALA A 220 29.91 -9.73 -4.09
CA ALA A 220 29.39 -8.96 -5.20
C ALA A 220 28.24 -8.04 -4.79
N PHE A 221 27.36 -8.50 -3.87
CA PHE A 221 26.31 -7.66 -3.30
C PHE A 221 26.87 -6.47 -2.52
N LYS A 222 27.90 -6.70 -1.68
CA LYS A 222 28.59 -5.62 -0.96
C LYS A 222 29.14 -4.56 -1.92
N ASP A 223 29.80 -4.99 -3.00
CA ASP A 223 30.37 -4.07 -3.98
C ASP A 223 29.28 -3.26 -4.69
N ALA A 224 28.17 -3.89 -5.04
CA ALA A 224 27.02 -3.22 -5.65
C ALA A 224 26.36 -2.23 -4.68
N LEU A 225 26.13 -2.64 -3.41
CA LEU A 225 25.57 -1.80 -2.37
C LEU A 225 26.44 -0.57 -2.10
N LEU A 226 27.75 -0.77 -1.93
CA LEU A 226 28.71 0.33 -1.75
C LEU A 226 28.69 1.28 -2.95
N SER A 227 28.68 0.74 -4.17
CA SER A 227 28.60 1.54 -5.39
C SER A 227 27.31 2.36 -5.47
N SER A 228 26.17 1.76 -5.14
CA SER A 228 24.88 2.45 -5.10
C SER A 228 24.90 3.61 -4.11
N LEU A 229 25.38 3.38 -2.88
CA LEU A 229 25.46 4.40 -1.85
C LEU A 229 26.43 5.53 -2.24
N GLU A 230 27.64 5.21 -2.74
CA GLU A 230 28.64 6.23 -3.14
C GLU A 230 28.23 7.03 -4.38
N ASN A 231 27.36 6.49 -5.24
CA ASN A 231 26.85 7.22 -6.40
C ASN A 231 25.69 8.16 -6.03
N ASN A 232 24.85 7.77 -5.07
CA ASN A 232 23.66 8.50 -4.70
C ASN A 232 23.90 9.55 -3.61
N TYR A 233 24.90 9.35 -2.73
CA TYR A 233 25.14 10.22 -1.59
C TYR A 233 26.58 10.77 -1.56
N ASP A 234 26.72 11.98 -1.04
CA ASP A 234 28.04 12.53 -0.74
C ASP A 234 28.70 11.74 0.40
N LYS A 235 30.02 11.54 0.30
CA LYS A 235 30.78 10.76 1.30
C LYS A 235 30.69 11.31 2.72
N ASP A 236 30.51 12.60 2.84
CA ASP A 236 30.43 13.30 4.13
C ASP A 236 29.08 13.06 4.86
N VAL A 237 28.10 12.44 4.20
CA VAL A 237 26.81 12.04 4.79
C VAL A 237 27.01 10.89 5.78
N PHE A 238 27.97 10.00 5.55
CA PHE A 238 28.16 8.78 6.34
C PHE A 238 29.04 9.00 7.55
N PHE A 239 28.58 8.66 8.76
CA PHE A 239 29.34 8.78 10.01
C PHE A 239 30.69 8.08 9.97
N CYS A 240 30.76 6.91 9.37
CA CYS A 240 31.94 6.08 9.30
C CYS A 240 33.06 6.68 8.45
N ASN A 241 32.79 7.72 7.67
CA ASN A 241 33.77 8.45 6.88
C ASN A 241 34.40 9.63 7.63
N ASP A 242 33.88 10.00 8.81
CA ASP A 242 34.44 11.06 9.64
C ASP A 242 35.81 10.65 10.21
N PRO A 243 36.84 11.48 10.07
CA PRO A 243 38.16 11.18 10.62
C PRO A 243 38.10 10.99 12.14
N GLY A 244 38.30 9.74 12.60
CA GLY A 244 38.34 9.38 14.02
C GLY A 244 37.01 8.82 14.58
N MET A 245 35.96 8.71 13.79
CA MET A 245 34.68 8.12 14.18
C MET A 245 34.42 6.75 13.55
N GLY A 246 35.05 6.39 12.43
CA GLY A 246 34.81 5.12 11.75
C GLY A 246 35.98 4.58 10.96
N THR A 247 35.79 3.39 10.41
CA THR A 247 36.75 2.65 9.58
C THR A 247 36.48 2.80 8.08
N GLY A 248 35.42 3.55 7.72
CA GLY A 248 34.94 3.74 6.37
C GLY A 248 33.67 2.95 6.06
N LEU A 249 32.89 3.42 5.08
CA LEU A 249 31.58 2.85 4.73
C LEU A 249 31.68 1.36 4.37
N SER A 250 32.73 0.96 3.64
CA SER A 250 32.94 -0.46 3.28
C SER A 250 33.06 -1.38 4.50
N ASP A 251 33.81 -0.95 5.53
CA ASP A 251 33.99 -1.75 6.75
C ASP A 251 32.69 -1.74 7.61
N GLU A 252 31.95 -0.63 7.56
CA GLU A 252 30.65 -0.55 8.23
C GLU A 252 29.63 -1.52 7.61
N LEU A 253 29.54 -1.60 6.28
CA LEU A 253 28.69 -2.55 5.57
C LEU A 253 29.03 -4.01 5.89
N ASP A 254 30.29 -4.33 6.20
CA ASP A 254 30.66 -5.70 6.63
C ASP A 254 29.93 -6.13 7.90
N LYS A 255 29.63 -5.22 8.83
CA LYS A 255 28.89 -5.53 10.05
C LYS A 255 27.43 -5.89 9.75
N TYR A 256 26.78 -5.09 8.89
CA TYR A 256 25.41 -5.35 8.45
C TYR A 256 25.29 -6.67 7.68
N LEU A 257 26.20 -6.90 6.74
CA LEU A 257 26.23 -8.13 5.95
C LEU A 257 26.61 -9.37 6.77
N LYS A 258 27.34 -9.21 7.87
CA LYS A 258 27.60 -10.31 8.80
C LYS A 258 26.29 -10.74 9.46
N THR A 259 25.44 -9.81 9.86
CA THR A 259 24.13 -10.12 10.46
C THR A 259 23.24 -10.91 9.49
N GLU A 260 23.21 -10.53 8.22
CA GLU A 260 22.34 -11.16 7.22
C GLU A 260 22.87 -12.52 6.73
N TYR A 261 24.17 -12.63 6.47
CA TYR A 261 24.78 -13.82 5.84
C TYR A 261 25.38 -14.81 6.82
N GLU A 262 25.65 -14.41 8.06
CA GLU A 262 26.37 -15.22 9.05
C GLU A 262 25.76 -15.04 10.46
N PRO A 263 24.42 -15.12 10.61
CA PRO A 263 23.77 -14.84 11.90
C PRO A 263 24.23 -15.76 13.03
N GLU A 264 24.67 -17.00 12.73
CA GLU A 264 25.22 -17.95 13.69
C GLU A 264 26.60 -17.56 14.24
N ASN A 265 27.29 -16.65 13.56
CA ASN A 265 28.60 -16.15 13.97
C ASN A 265 28.53 -14.85 14.79
N LEU A 266 27.31 -14.38 15.12
CA LEU A 266 27.14 -13.24 16.00
C LEU A 266 27.39 -13.68 17.45
N ASN A 267 28.26 -12.94 18.15
CA ASN A 267 28.54 -13.18 19.55
C ASN A 267 27.83 -12.12 20.42
N PRO A 268 26.71 -12.45 21.06
CA PRO A 268 25.99 -11.50 21.90
C PRO A 268 26.80 -11.02 23.12
N ASP A 269 27.86 -11.75 23.52
CA ASP A 269 28.70 -11.40 24.66
C ASP A 269 29.81 -10.39 24.31
N GLU A 270 30.06 -10.10 23.04
CA GLU A 270 31.12 -9.18 22.57
C GLU A 270 30.62 -7.75 22.31
N ASN A 271 29.43 -7.36 22.74
CA ASN A 271 28.81 -6.09 22.35
C ASN A 271 28.73 -5.89 20.82
N ASP A 272 28.61 -6.96 20.06
CA ASP A 272 28.24 -6.87 18.66
C ASP A 272 26.82 -6.26 18.63
N VAL A 273 26.77 -4.94 18.46
CA VAL A 273 25.50 -4.25 18.13
C VAL A 273 25.01 -4.92 16.87
N VAL A 274 23.86 -5.56 16.94
CA VAL A 274 23.26 -6.21 15.77
C VAL A 274 22.87 -5.09 14.80
N SER A 275 23.81 -4.78 13.89
CA SER A 275 23.55 -3.82 12.81
C SER A 275 22.67 -4.50 11.78
N ARG A 276 21.49 -4.00 11.56
CA ARG A 276 20.54 -4.49 10.54
C ARG A 276 20.20 -3.38 9.58
N PHE A 277 20.12 -3.72 8.32
CA PHE A 277 19.35 -2.99 7.32
C PHE A 277 18.12 -3.80 6.95
N TYR A 278 17.18 -3.17 6.29
CA TYR A 278 15.99 -3.82 5.75
C TYR A 278 16.09 -3.84 4.23
N TRP A 279 15.49 -4.85 3.62
CA TRP A 279 15.53 -5.01 2.17
C TRP A 279 14.20 -5.54 1.65
N ALA A 280 13.84 -5.10 0.46
CA ALA A 280 12.64 -5.55 -0.23
C ALA A 280 12.94 -5.78 -1.71
N LEU A 281 12.24 -6.71 -2.33
CA LEU A 281 12.22 -6.85 -3.78
C LEU A 281 11.10 -5.98 -4.34
N ASP A 282 11.40 -5.17 -5.32
CA ASP A 282 10.40 -4.59 -6.22
C ASP A 282 10.47 -5.26 -7.59
N TYR A 283 9.76 -4.73 -8.58
CA TYR A 283 9.76 -5.31 -9.92
C TYR A 283 11.03 -5.04 -10.73
N LYS A 284 11.96 -4.23 -10.25
CA LYS A 284 13.21 -3.86 -10.92
C LYS A 284 14.47 -4.33 -10.21
N GLY A 285 14.41 -4.61 -8.92
CA GLY A 285 15.60 -4.98 -8.16
C GLY A 285 15.40 -5.19 -6.68
N VAL A 286 16.49 -5.03 -5.95
CA VAL A 286 16.54 -5.07 -4.48
C VAL A 286 16.69 -3.64 -3.98
N ASN A 287 15.72 -3.18 -3.19
CA ASN A 287 15.83 -1.98 -2.40
C ASN A 287 16.42 -2.32 -1.04
N VAL A 288 17.34 -1.50 -0.54
CA VAL A 288 17.95 -1.64 0.78
C VAL A 288 17.72 -0.35 1.54
N TYR A 289 17.29 -0.47 2.80
CA TYR A 289 16.90 0.64 3.66
C TYR A 289 17.74 0.66 4.92
N PHE A 290 18.38 1.79 5.20
CA PHE A 290 19.05 2.10 6.46
C PHE A 290 18.25 3.19 7.16
N ASN A 291 17.75 2.90 8.35
CA ASN A 291 17.01 3.88 9.11
C ASN A 291 17.89 5.06 9.55
N ALA A 292 17.26 6.15 9.92
CA ALA A 292 17.97 7.29 10.49
C ALA A 292 18.84 6.84 11.66
N TYR A 293 20.09 7.32 11.71
CA TYR A 293 21.14 6.93 12.64
C TYR A 293 21.83 5.58 12.39
N ASP A 294 21.41 4.77 11.43
CA ASP A 294 22.11 3.51 11.12
C ASP A 294 23.51 3.81 10.56
N ILE A 295 23.61 4.50 9.43
CA ILE A 295 24.88 4.84 8.78
C ILE A 295 25.07 6.35 8.54
N ALA A 296 24.04 7.16 8.80
CA ALA A 296 24.03 8.60 8.57
C ALA A 296 23.26 9.34 9.69
N PRO A 297 23.48 10.66 9.90
CA PRO A 297 22.75 11.43 10.90
C PRO A 297 21.26 11.55 10.56
N TYR A 298 20.43 11.79 11.57
CA TYR A 298 18.99 11.97 11.44
C TYR A 298 18.58 12.93 10.30
N ALA A 299 19.33 14.03 10.14
CA ALA A 299 19.07 15.03 9.10
C ALA A 299 19.23 14.49 7.66
N ALA A 300 19.85 13.33 7.49
CA ALA A 300 19.94 12.64 6.21
C ALA A 300 18.72 11.77 5.91
N GLY A 301 17.85 11.56 6.90
CA GLY A 301 16.69 10.68 6.79
C GLY A 301 17.05 9.22 6.63
N THR A 302 16.17 8.46 6.03
CA THR A 302 16.42 7.07 5.63
C THR A 302 17.35 7.04 4.43
N ILE A 303 18.44 6.29 4.53
CA ILE A 303 19.39 6.08 3.42
C ILE A 303 18.97 4.84 2.65
N THR A 304 18.83 4.98 1.34
CA THR A 304 18.40 3.88 0.46
C THR A 304 19.47 3.53 -0.55
N ALA A 305 19.55 2.25 -0.91
CA ALA A 305 20.34 1.78 -2.04
C ALA A 305 19.50 0.85 -2.91
N PHE A 306 19.79 0.86 -4.20
CA PHE A 306 19.08 0.03 -5.18
C PHE A 306 20.06 -0.81 -5.98
N ILE A 307 19.77 -2.11 -6.12
CA ILE A 307 20.57 -3.07 -6.90
C ILE A 307 19.63 -3.70 -7.95
N PRO A 308 19.78 -3.36 -9.24
CA PRO A 308 18.88 -3.82 -10.29
C PRO A 308 19.06 -5.32 -10.59
N TYR A 309 17.99 -5.97 -11.09
CA TYR A 309 18.06 -7.35 -11.58
C TYR A 309 19.08 -7.52 -12.71
N SER A 310 19.32 -6.47 -13.51
CA SER A 310 20.34 -6.47 -14.58
C SER A 310 21.77 -6.70 -14.07
N SER A 311 22.02 -6.47 -12.76
CA SER A 311 23.30 -6.80 -12.11
C SER A 311 23.59 -8.30 -12.13
N GLY A 312 22.56 -9.15 -12.27
CA GLY A 312 22.67 -10.61 -12.22
C GLY A 312 23.01 -11.17 -10.83
N LEU A 313 22.85 -10.38 -9.77
CA LEU A 313 23.12 -10.81 -8.39
C LEU A 313 21.96 -11.52 -7.73
N VAL A 314 20.74 -11.21 -8.13
CA VAL A 314 19.52 -11.87 -7.62
C VAL A 314 19.35 -13.22 -8.29
N ASP A 315 19.05 -14.25 -7.49
CA ASP A 315 18.74 -15.58 -8.01
C ASP A 315 17.55 -15.50 -8.98
N ALA A 316 17.68 -16.17 -10.14
CA ALA A 316 16.69 -16.13 -11.21
C ALA A 316 15.30 -16.65 -10.77
N ALA A 317 15.23 -17.46 -9.71
CA ALA A 317 13.97 -17.94 -9.14
C ALA A 317 13.11 -16.80 -8.56
N TYR A 318 13.72 -15.68 -8.20
CA TYR A 318 13.05 -14.53 -7.59
C TYR A 318 12.99 -13.30 -8.51
N ALA A 319 13.59 -13.36 -9.70
CA ALA A 319 13.44 -12.31 -10.69
C ALA A 319 11.99 -12.27 -11.21
N PRO A 320 11.38 -11.08 -11.42
CA PRO A 320 10.03 -11.02 -12.00
C PRO A 320 10.03 -11.59 -13.42
N LEU A 321 8.90 -12.16 -13.82
CA LEU A 321 8.67 -12.50 -15.21
C LEU A 321 8.64 -11.21 -16.04
N GLU A 322 9.18 -11.25 -17.29
CA GLU A 322 9.35 -10.05 -18.13
C GLU A 322 8.03 -9.27 -18.36
N ASP A 323 6.91 -9.99 -18.40
CA ASP A 323 5.58 -9.42 -18.65
C ASP A 323 4.82 -9.03 -17.36
N SER A 324 5.45 -9.12 -16.19
CA SER A 324 4.78 -8.78 -14.93
C SER A 324 4.45 -7.30 -14.88
N ALA A 325 3.17 -6.97 -14.86
CA ALA A 325 2.66 -5.64 -14.62
C ALA A 325 2.50 -5.45 -13.10
N ILE A 326 3.53 -4.94 -12.45
CA ILE A 326 3.59 -4.80 -10.99
C ILE A 326 3.55 -3.32 -10.63
N ILE A 327 2.85 -3.01 -9.56
CA ILE A 327 2.88 -1.69 -8.95
C ILE A 327 3.62 -1.81 -7.62
N SER A 328 4.63 -0.97 -7.45
CA SER A 328 5.33 -0.77 -6.19
C SER A 328 4.85 0.54 -5.57
N GLU A 329 4.29 0.48 -4.37
CA GLU A 329 3.91 1.66 -3.62
C GLU A 329 5.16 2.39 -3.10
N CYS A 330 5.15 3.72 -3.16
CA CYS A 330 6.26 4.55 -2.72
C CYS A 330 5.91 5.19 -1.37
N PRO A 331 6.70 4.96 -0.31
CA PRO A 331 6.46 5.59 0.98
C PRO A 331 6.60 7.11 0.87
N LEU A 332 5.64 7.85 1.41
CA LEU A 332 5.59 9.33 1.40
C LEU A 332 6.83 10.01 1.97
N TYR A 333 7.53 9.33 2.89
CA TYR A 333 8.75 9.87 3.53
C TYR A 333 10.03 9.50 2.79
N MET A 334 9.93 8.75 1.68
CA MET A 334 11.03 8.47 0.78
C MET A 334 10.82 9.26 -0.52
N ASP A 335 11.18 10.52 -0.50
CA ASP A 335 10.96 11.47 -1.60
C ASP A 335 11.56 11.04 -2.94
N ILE A 336 12.39 10.00 -2.96
CA ILE A 336 13.14 9.60 -4.14
C ILE A 336 13.24 8.07 -4.26
N ARG A 337 12.78 7.57 -5.41
CA ARG A 337 13.00 6.18 -5.87
C ARG A 337 14.09 6.14 -6.93
N THR A 338 15.04 5.25 -6.73
CA THR A 338 16.04 4.95 -7.75
C THR A 338 15.60 3.74 -8.56
N THR A 339 15.63 3.84 -9.88
CA THR A 339 15.33 2.71 -10.78
C THR A 339 16.20 2.76 -12.04
N GLU A 340 16.36 1.61 -12.68
CA GLU A 340 17.11 1.49 -13.93
C GLU A 340 16.21 1.82 -15.13
N GLY A 341 16.64 2.73 -15.98
CA GLY A 341 16.01 3.02 -17.26
C GLY A 341 16.30 1.97 -18.34
N ASP A 342 15.63 2.06 -19.48
CA ASP A 342 15.84 1.15 -20.62
C ASP A 342 17.23 1.29 -21.25
N ASP A 343 17.93 2.39 -20.97
CA ASP A 343 19.31 2.65 -21.40
C ASP A 343 20.36 2.09 -20.42
N ASN A 344 19.95 1.28 -19.44
CA ASN A 344 20.75 0.71 -18.36
C ASN A 344 21.46 1.77 -17.49
N LYS A 345 20.88 2.96 -17.38
CA LYS A 345 21.33 3.97 -16.44
C LYS A 345 20.35 4.09 -15.28
N MET A 346 20.90 4.46 -14.12
CA MET A 346 20.08 4.71 -12.95
C MET A 346 19.53 6.12 -12.97
N TYR A 347 18.25 6.25 -12.69
CA TYR A 347 17.53 7.51 -12.54
C TYR A 347 16.86 7.57 -11.18
N ASN A 348 16.87 8.75 -10.57
CA ASN A 348 16.10 9.02 -9.36
C ASN A 348 14.82 9.73 -9.76
N TYR A 349 13.69 9.23 -9.29
CA TYR A 349 12.38 9.85 -9.44
C TYR A 349 11.78 10.15 -8.08
N GLY A 350 11.00 11.19 -7.98
CA GLY A 350 10.30 11.55 -6.77
C GLY A 350 9.13 12.47 -7.04
N CYS A 351 8.39 12.76 -5.99
CA CYS A 351 7.32 13.73 -6.01
C CYS A 351 7.55 14.76 -4.90
N PHE A 352 7.36 16.00 -5.19
CA PHE A 352 7.49 17.11 -4.25
C PHE A 352 6.17 17.87 -4.13
N PHE A 353 5.70 18.05 -2.91
CA PHE A 353 4.43 18.70 -2.63
C PHE A 353 4.67 20.12 -2.10
N THR A 354 3.93 21.10 -2.63
CA THR A 354 4.01 22.48 -2.19
C THR A 354 2.76 22.87 -1.40
N THR A 355 2.91 23.17 -0.13
CA THR A 355 1.82 23.61 0.76
C THR A 355 1.44 25.07 0.53
N TYR A 356 0.27 25.48 1.02
CA TYR A 356 -0.09 26.88 1.19
C TYR A 356 0.68 27.49 2.37
N GLU A 357 1.02 28.80 2.28
CA GLU A 357 1.74 29.50 3.35
C GLU A 357 0.91 29.62 4.64
N ASP A 358 -0.42 29.72 4.50
CA ASP A 358 -1.36 29.94 5.60
C ASP A 358 -2.07 28.65 6.06
N ASP A 359 -1.95 27.53 5.32
CA ASP A 359 -2.55 26.23 5.64
C ASP A 359 -1.62 25.08 5.25
N PHE A 360 -0.93 24.52 6.24
CA PHE A 360 0.02 23.42 6.06
C PHE A 360 -0.66 22.05 5.84
N ASN A 361 -1.99 21.97 5.95
CA ASN A 361 -2.74 20.74 5.67
C ASN A 361 -3.25 20.69 4.23
N MET A 362 -3.01 21.73 3.45
CA MET A 362 -3.38 21.79 2.05
C MET A 362 -2.17 22.03 1.17
N TYR A 363 -2.18 21.35 0.03
CA TYR A 363 -1.15 21.47 -1.00
C TYR A 363 -1.73 22.20 -2.20
N LYS A 364 -0.97 23.12 -2.78
CA LYS A 364 -1.35 23.89 -3.99
C LYS A 364 -0.80 23.31 -5.28
N SER A 365 0.11 22.36 -5.18
CA SER A 365 0.69 21.67 -6.34
C SER A 365 1.50 20.46 -5.90
N PHE A 366 1.71 19.55 -6.84
CA PHE A 366 2.79 18.58 -6.75
C PHE A 366 3.66 18.64 -8.02
N GLU A 367 4.92 18.23 -7.89
CA GLU A 367 5.90 18.16 -8.95
C GLU A 367 6.50 16.76 -8.97
N VAL A 368 6.25 16.00 -10.04
CA VAL A 368 7.00 14.77 -10.32
C VAL A 368 8.30 15.15 -10.97
N PHE A 369 9.42 14.69 -10.44
CA PHE A 369 10.75 15.06 -10.90
C PHE A 369 11.68 13.87 -11.07
N SER A 370 12.73 14.07 -11.88
CA SER A 370 13.87 13.17 -12.01
C SER A 370 15.18 13.95 -11.85
N ASP A 371 16.32 13.26 -12.04
CA ASP A 371 17.63 13.89 -12.11
C ASP A 371 17.77 14.94 -13.24
N ILE A 372 16.93 14.87 -14.28
CA ILE A 372 17.08 15.67 -15.50
C ILE A 372 15.81 16.40 -15.96
N ASP A 373 14.63 16.03 -15.47
CA ASP A 373 13.34 16.57 -15.92
C ASP A 373 12.32 16.67 -14.80
N LYS A 374 11.21 17.39 -15.04
CA LYS A 374 10.12 17.54 -14.08
C LYS A 374 8.81 17.95 -14.75
N GLU A 375 7.70 17.57 -14.14
CA GLU A 375 6.35 17.95 -14.52
C GLU A 375 5.57 18.42 -13.28
N THR A 376 4.86 19.55 -13.39
CA THR A 376 4.13 20.15 -12.27
C THR A 376 2.63 20.14 -12.52
N VAL A 377 1.85 19.72 -11.52
CA VAL A 377 0.39 19.80 -11.51
C VAL A 377 -0.05 20.78 -10.42
N GLU A 378 -0.85 21.78 -10.81
CA GLU A 378 -1.39 22.81 -9.90
C GLU A 378 -2.89 22.54 -9.68
N ASP A 379 -3.29 22.29 -8.43
CA ASP A 379 -4.66 22.19 -7.94
C ASP A 379 -4.65 22.21 -6.40
N ASP A 380 -5.82 22.23 -5.77
CA ASP A 380 -5.96 22.15 -4.33
C ASP A 380 -6.07 20.69 -3.87
N PHE A 381 -5.05 20.17 -3.19
CA PHE A 381 -4.97 18.78 -2.75
C PHE A 381 -4.88 18.65 -1.22
N PHE A 382 -5.34 17.50 -0.69
CA PHE A 382 -5.25 17.16 0.74
C PHE A 382 -4.25 16.04 1.03
N SER A 383 -4.16 15.05 0.13
CA SER A 383 -3.34 13.87 0.33
C SER A 383 -2.89 13.29 -1.00
N PHE A 384 -1.85 12.47 -0.93
CA PHE A 384 -1.27 11.81 -2.08
C PHE A 384 -0.88 10.38 -1.72
N THR A 385 -0.92 9.50 -2.70
CA THR A 385 -0.28 8.19 -2.67
C THR A 385 0.45 7.99 -4.00
N GLU A 386 1.66 7.46 -3.94
CA GLU A 386 2.56 7.36 -5.07
C GLU A 386 2.89 5.91 -5.40
N TYR A 387 2.95 5.60 -6.68
CA TYR A 387 3.30 4.27 -7.15
C TYR A 387 4.28 4.35 -8.31
N LEU A 388 5.32 3.54 -8.24
CA LEU A 388 6.19 3.25 -9.37
C LEU A 388 5.73 1.94 -10.01
N THR A 389 5.41 1.94 -11.30
CA THR A 389 4.87 0.77 -11.99
C THR A 389 5.59 0.48 -13.31
N LYS A 390 5.49 -0.78 -13.74
CA LYS A 390 5.99 -1.26 -15.03
C LYS A 390 4.85 -1.89 -15.82
N VAL A 391 4.77 -1.58 -17.10
CA VAL A 391 3.88 -2.25 -18.07
C VAL A 391 4.68 -2.59 -19.32
N GLY A 392 4.89 -3.87 -19.60
CA GLY A 392 5.82 -4.30 -20.64
C GLY A 392 7.24 -3.78 -20.36
N SER A 393 7.84 -3.09 -21.35
CA SER A 393 9.14 -2.43 -21.19
C SER A 393 9.06 -1.02 -20.59
N LYS A 394 7.86 -0.44 -20.43
CA LYS A 394 7.67 0.94 -20.00
C LYS A 394 7.53 1.06 -18.48
N GLN A 395 7.98 2.20 -17.96
CA GLN A 395 7.82 2.57 -16.57
C GLN A 395 6.93 3.81 -16.43
N TYR A 396 6.12 3.83 -15.40
CA TYR A 396 5.20 4.91 -15.10
C TYR A 396 5.28 5.28 -13.62
N PHE A 397 5.13 6.57 -13.34
CA PHE A 397 4.86 7.07 -12.00
C PHE A 397 3.38 7.43 -11.92
N ILE A 398 2.70 6.91 -10.92
CA ILE A 398 1.29 7.17 -10.68
C ILE A 398 1.18 8.01 -9.40
N VAL A 399 0.48 9.13 -9.48
CA VAL A 399 0.12 9.92 -8.32
C VAL A 399 -1.39 9.87 -8.15
N VAL A 400 -1.85 9.34 -7.04
CA VAL A 400 -3.25 9.42 -6.62
C VAL A 400 -3.37 10.61 -5.70
N ALA A 401 -4.05 11.64 -6.15
CA ALA A 401 -4.16 12.90 -5.43
C ALA A 401 -5.62 13.17 -5.04
N SER A 402 -5.89 13.35 -3.76
CA SER A 402 -7.22 13.74 -3.25
C SER A 402 -7.37 15.26 -3.32
N SER A 403 -8.39 15.74 -4.03
CA SER A 403 -8.64 17.17 -4.19
C SER A 403 -9.75 17.69 -3.27
N TYR A 404 -9.81 19.01 -3.13
CA TYR A 404 -10.85 19.71 -2.34
C TYR A 404 -12.29 19.45 -2.83
N SER A 405 -12.45 19.00 -4.06
CA SER A 405 -13.76 18.73 -4.67
C SER A 405 -14.36 17.37 -4.32
N ASP A 406 -13.82 16.66 -3.31
CA ASP A 406 -14.17 15.26 -2.95
C ASP A 406 -13.93 14.28 -4.11
N LEU A 407 -13.01 14.61 -5.03
CA LEU A 407 -12.56 13.75 -6.11
C LEU A 407 -11.09 13.43 -5.96
N ASP A 408 -10.76 12.17 -6.11
CA ASP A 408 -9.39 11.75 -6.31
C ASP A 408 -9.07 11.73 -7.80
N TYR A 409 -7.82 11.96 -8.12
CA TYR A 409 -7.33 11.92 -9.49
C TYR A 409 -6.16 10.95 -9.58
N PHE A 410 -6.23 10.05 -10.53
CA PHE A 410 -5.12 9.22 -10.95
C PHE A 410 -4.35 9.93 -12.04
N TYR A 411 -3.18 10.43 -11.73
CA TYR A 411 -2.25 11.01 -12.70
C TYR A 411 -1.23 9.96 -13.12
N ILE A 412 -1.02 9.78 -14.41
CA ILE A 412 -0.08 8.83 -15.00
C ILE A 412 1.04 9.59 -15.72
N PHE A 413 2.27 9.35 -15.30
CA PHE A 413 3.47 9.94 -15.89
C PHE A 413 4.35 8.84 -16.49
N ASP A 414 4.72 8.97 -17.76
CA ASP A 414 5.70 8.11 -18.44
C ASP A 414 7.11 8.50 -17.99
N LEU A 415 7.92 7.50 -17.65
CA LEU A 415 9.29 7.65 -17.18
C LEU A 415 10.25 7.12 -18.26
N ASP A 416 10.51 7.93 -19.28
CA ASP A 416 11.38 7.54 -20.39
C ASP A 416 12.82 8.03 -20.16
N ASN A 417 13.67 7.16 -19.56
CA ASN A 417 15.09 7.42 -19.34
C ASN A 417 15.37 8.78 -18.67
N GLY A 418 14.64 9.05 -17.61
CA GLY A 418 14.73 10.29 -16.84
C GLY A 418 13.86 11.44 -17.35
N ASN A 419 13.24 11.32 -18.55
CA ASN A 419 12.23 12.28 -18.97
C ASN A 419 10.88 11.93 -18.36
N ILE A 420 10.08 12.95 -18.07
CA ILE A 420 8.76 12.83 -17.45
C ILE A 420 7.72 13.43 -18.38
N THR A 421 6.64 12.68 -18.62
CA THR A 421 5.54 13.18 -19.46
C THR A 421 4.21 12.69 -18.91
N GLN A 422 3.31 13.60 -18.51
CA GLN A 422 1.95 13.22 -18.15
C GLN A 422 1.25 12.60 -19.34
N LYS A 423 0.71 11.39 -19.18
CA LYS A 423 0.02 10.64 -20.25
C LYS A 423 -1.48 10.65 -20.10
N ASP A 424 -1.97 10.47 -18.88
CA ASP A 424 -3.39 10.33 -18.61
C ASP A 424 -3.74 10.93 -17.25
N MET A 425 -5.02 11.21 -17.06
CA MET A 425 -5.60 11.61 -15.78
C MET A 425 -7.03 11.08 -15.74
N LEU A 426 -7.32 10.27 -14.72
CA LEU A 426 -8.66 9.72 -14.51
C LEU A 426 -9.23 10.23 -13.19
N PRO A 427 -10.38 10.94 -13.19
CA PRO A 427 -11.08 11.26 -11.96
C PRO A 427 -11.71 9.99 -11.36
N CYS A 428 -11.42 9.74 -10.09
CA CYS A 428 -12.03 8.68 -9.28
C CYS A 428 -12.29 9.23 -7.88
N ASP A 429 -13.02 8.51 -7.02
CA ASP A 429 -13.20 8.98 -5.65
C ASP A 429 -12.13 8.43 -4.72
N HIS A 430 -11.68 7.20 -4.97
CA HIS A 430 -10.61 6.52 -4.22
C HIS A 430 -10.26 5.18 -4.88
N LEU A 431 -9.25 4.51 -4.36
CA LEU A 431 -8.98 3.10 -4.65
C LEU A 431 -10.22 2.27 -4.34
N GLY A 432 -10.48 1.23 -5.14
CA GLY A 432 -11.67 0.40 -5.00
C GLY A 432 -11.81 -0.16 -3.59
N SER A 433 -13.02 -0.25 -3.10
CA SER A 433 -13.34 -0.90 -1.84
C SER A 433 -14.02 -2.25 -2.06
N LEU A 434 -13.78 -3.19 -1.16
CA LEU A 434 -14.43 -4.49 -1.12
C LEU A 434 -15.19 -4.65 0.19
N TYR A 435 -16.50 -4.96 0.10
CA TYR A 435 -17.28 -5.31 1.27
C TYR A 435 -17.13 -6.80 1.59
N GLU A 436 -16.77 -7.10 2.82
CA GLU A 436 -16.65 -8.46 3.34
C GLU A 436 -17.80 -8.78 4.29
N GLU A 437 -18.70 -9.68 3.89
CA GLU A 437 -19.88 -10.05 4.69
C GLU A 437 -19.51 -10.69 6.03
N SER A 438 -18.41 -11.46 6.06
CA SER A 438 -17.96 -12.18 7.27
C SER A 438 -17.61 -11.23 8.42
N THR A 439 -17.07 -10.06 8.12
CA THR A 439 -16.67 -9.02 9.08
C THR A 439 -17.61 -7.84 9.12
N ASN A 440 -18.54 -7.74 8.16
CA ASN A 440 -19.42 -6.58 7.94
C ASN A 440 -18.62 -5.27 7.81
N THR A 441 -17.50 -5.34 7.07
CA THR A 441 -16.55 -4.24 6.95
C THR A 441 -16.20 -3.97 5.48
N TYR A 442 -15.97 -2.71 5.14
CA TYR A 442 -15.38 -2.30 3.86
C TYR A 442 -13.87 -2.19 4.02
N TYR A 443 -13.15 -2.74 3.07
CA TYR A 443 -11.69 -2.67 2.98
C TYR A 443 -11.28 -1.94 1.71
N ALA A 444 -10.26 -1.10 1.78
CA ALA A 444 -9.65 -0.52 0.58
C ALA A 444 -8.85 -1.58 -0.20
N SER A 445 -8.86 -1.49 -1.52
CA SER A 445 -8.02 -2.33 -2.38
C SER A 445 -6.64 -1.70 -2.51
N CYS A 446 -5.58 -2.46 -2.23
CA CYS A 446 -4.22 -2.01 -2.52
C CYS A 446 -3.91 -2.19 -4.01
N LEU A 447 -3.14 -1.29 -4.58
CA LEU A 447 -2.66 -1.43 -5.96
C LEU A 447 -1.44 -2.35 -5.98
N THR A 448 -1.59 -3.52 -6.56
CA THR A 448 -0.51 -4.51 -6.68
C THR A 448 -0.34 -5.03 -8.11
N ASP A 449 -1.23 -4.63 -9.02
CA ASP A 449 -1.26 -5.12 -10.40
C ASP A 449 -1.80 -4.03 -11.34
N SER A 450 -0.96 -3.45 -12.18
CA SER A 450 -1.33 -2.41 -13.13
C SER A 450 -2.27 -2.90 -14.24
N SER A 451 -2.44 -4.21 -14.39
CA SER A 451 -3.40 -4.81 -15.33
C SER A 451 -4.80 -4.97 -14.74
N ASN A 452 -4.97 -4.80 -13.41
CA ASN A 452 -6.21 -5.08 -12.71
C ASN A 452 -6.43 -4.13 -11.52
N MET A 453 -6.47 -2.83 -11.81
CA MET A 453 -6.66 -1.79 -10.82
C MET A 453 -8.15 -1.56 -10.57
N SER A 454 -8.62 -1.80 -9.36
CA SER A 454 -10.00 -1.48 -8.95
C SER A 454 -10.06 -0.02 -8.51
N LEU A 455 -10.82 0.81 -9.22
CA LEU A 455 -11.03 2.21 -8.88
C LEU A 455 -12.50 2.45 -8.57
N SER A 456 -12.77 3.18 -7.50
CA SER A 456 -14.10 3.53 -7.04
C SER A 456 -14.52 4.89 -7.55
N LYS A 457 -15.82 5.05 -7.80
CA LYS A 457 -16.44 6.33 -8.12
C LYS A 457 -17.79 6.44 -7.44
N ARG A 458 -18.08 7.63 -6.91
CA ARG A 458 -19.39 7.96 -6.32
C ARG A 458 -20.40 8.34 -7.42
N PHE A 459 -21.61 7.89 -7.25
CA PHE A 459 -22.74 8.18 -8.14
C PHE A 459 -23.96 8.60 -7.33
N ASP A 460 -24.72 9.53 -7.89
CA ASP A 460 -26.03 10.01 -7.36
C ASP A 460 -27.17 9.59 -8.30
N LEU A 461 -27.25 8.30 -8.59
CA LEU A 461 -28.25 7.69 -9.48
C LEU A 461 -29.21 6.83 -8.66
N LEU A 462 -30.45 7.29 -8.43
CA LEU A 462 -31.44 6.73 -7.51
C LEU A 462 -31.10 6.87 -6.02
N SER A 463 -29.83 6.98 -5.68
CA SER A 463 -29.30 7.23 -4.33
C SER A 463 -27.83 7.52 -4.46
N THR A 464 -27.17 7.98 -3.39
CA THR A 464 -25.72 8.08 -3.36
C THR A 464 -25.09 6.75 -2.97
N TYR A 465 -24.19 6.26 -3.78
CA TYR A 465 -23.39 5.05 -3.54
C TYR A 465 -22.07 5.10 -4.28
N SER A 466 -21.08 4.33 -3.77
CA SER A 466 -19.84 4.07 -4.47
C SER A 466 -19.93 2.79 -5.30
N ALA A 467 -19.32 2.80 -6.47
CA ALA A 467 -19.24 1.63 -7.34
C ALA A 467 -17.86 1.52 -7.97
N ASN A 468 -17.37 0.30 -8.08
CA ASN A 468 -16.02 -0.02 -8.54
C ASN A 468 -16.01 -0.40 -10.02
N LYS A 469 -14.92 -0.06 -10.67
CA LYS A 469 -14.62 -0.51 -12.02
C LYS A 469 -13.16 -0.88 -12.14
N THR A 470 -12.89 -2.01 -12.82
CA THR A 470 -11.52 -2.44 -13.05
C THR A 470 -10.95 -1.75 -14.27
N TYR A 471 -9.76 -1.19 -14.11
CA TYR A 471 -8.95 -0.56 -15.16
C TYR A 471 -7.64 -1.31 -15.34
N ARG A 472 -7.06 -1.11 -16.50
CA ARG A 472 -5.74 -1.60 -16.87
C ARG A 472 -4.92 -0.44 -17.44
N LEU A 473 -3.68 -0.32 -17.03
CA LEU A 473 -2.71 0.58 -17.62
C LEU A 473 -2.14 -0.06 -18.89
N GLY A 474 -2.24 0.65 -20.02
CA GLY A 474 -1.64 0.21 -21.29
C GLY A 474 -0.18 0.61 -21.42
N GLU A 475 0.55 -0.04 -22.34
CA GLU A 475 1.95 0.34 -22.68
C GLU A 475 2.07 1.76 -23.27
N ASP A 476 0.98 2.40 -23.61
CA ASP A 476 0.93 3.80 -24.07
C ASP A 476 0.68 4.80 -22.93
N GLY A 477 0.53 4.31 -21.71
CA GLY A 477 0.27 5.11 -20.51
C GLY A 477 -1.19 5.50 -20.32
N THR A 478 -2.12 4.89 -21.07
CA THR A 478 -3.56 5.17 -20.95
C THR A 478 -4.27 4.14 -20.06
N LEU A 479 -5.23 4.62 -19.27
CA LEU A 479 -6.11 3.77 -18.46
C LEU A 479 -7.32 3.34 -19.29
N THR A 480 -7.49 2.03 -19.43
CA THR A 480 -8.61 1.44 -20.18
C THR A 480 -9.38 0.44 -19.32
N SER A 481 -10.65 0.24 -19.62
CA SER A 481 -11.49 -0.77 -18.97
C SER A 481 -12.31 -1.53 -20.00
N ASP A 482 -12.29 -2.85 -19.91
CA ASP A 482 -13.16 -3.72 -20.71
C ASP A 482 -14.58 -3.79 -20.12
N ASN A 483 -14.75 -3.39 -18.84
CA ASN A 483 -16.05 -3.33 -18.18
C ASN A 483 -16.85 -2.10 -18.64
N LYS A 484 -18.08 -2.33 -19.08
CA LYS A 484 -19.01 -1.23 -19.42
C LYS A 484 -19.65 -0.61 -18.18
N TYR A 485 -19.76 -1.37 -17.11
CA TYR A 485 -20.49 -1.03 -15.90
C TYR A 485 -19.55 -0.94 -14.70
N PHE A 486 -19.97 -0.15 -13.71
CA PHE A 486 -19.41 -0.10 -12.38
C PHE A 486 -20.23 -1.01 -11.46
N ASP A 487 -19.59 -1.84 -10.66
CA ASP A 487 -20.21 -2.75 -9.70
C ASP A 487 -20.40 -2.02 -8.37
N VAL A 488 -21.66 -1.97 -7.90
CA VAL A 488 -22.04 -1.24 -6.69
C VAL A 488 -21.66 -2.02 -5.45
N GLN A 489 -20.95 -1.38 -4.54
CA GLN A 489 -20.43 -1.99 -3.31
C GLN A 489 -21.40 -1.87 -2.13
N SER A 490 -22.46 -1.05 -2.24
CA SER A 490 -23.41 -0.84 -1.16
C SER A 490 -24.56 -1.87 -1.21
N HIS A 491 -25.00 -2.34 -0.03
CA HIS A 491 -26.06 -3.33 0.11
C HIS A 491 -27.38 -2.73 0.62
N PHE A 492 -27.63 -1.45 0.35
CA PHE A 492 -28.90 -0.85 0.75
C PHE A 492 -30.06 -1.29 -0.15
N THR A 493 -31.25 -1.36 0.44
CA THR A 493 -32.45 -1.80 -0.25
C THR A 493 -33.38 -0.60 -0.54
N LEU A 494 -33.71 -0.41 -1.80
CA LEU A 494 -34.75 0.53 -2.23
C LEU A 494 -36.11 -0.19 -2.26
N LYS A 495 -37.19 0.51 -1.87
CA LYS A 495 -38.53 -0.02 -1.94
C LYS A 495 -39.43 0.91 -2.78
N THR A 496 -40.20 0.33 -3.69
CA THR A 496 -41.09 1.11 -4.56
C THR A 496 -42.37 1.56 -3.84
N LYS A 497 -42.74 2.82 -4.03
CA LYS A 497 -44.03 3.38 -3.64
C LYS A 497 -45.14 3.14 -4.69
N ALA A 498 -44.72 2.97 -5.94
CA ALA A 498 -45.61 2.81 -7.08
C ALA A 498 -45.07 1.72 -8.03
N GLU A 499 -45.84 1.38 -9.02
CA GLU A 499 -45.41 0.51 -10.11
C GLU A 499 -44.31 1.18 -10.94
N ILE A 500 -43.25 0.42 -11.27
CA ILE A 500 -42.14 0.84 -12.14
C ILE A 500 -41.91 -0.19 -13.23
N THR A 501 -41.39 0.25 -14.37
CA THR A 501 -41.05 -0.62 -15.51
C THR A 501 -39.61 -0.44 -15.88
N GLY A 502 -38.90 -1.55 -16.10
CA GLY A 502 -37.54 -1.60 -16.58
C GLY A 502 -37.34 -2.65 -17.65
N GLU A 503 -36.17 -2.73 -18.26
CA GLU A 503 -35.83 -3.77 -19.19
C GLU A 503 -35.36 -5.02 -18.43
N LEU A 504 -35.97 -6.16 -18.69
CA LEU A 504 -35.56 -7.45 -18.12
C LEU A 504 -34.15 -7.83 -18.63
N ILE A 505 -33.22 -8.05 -17.73
CA ILE A 505 -31.90 -8.62 -18.04
C ILE A 505 -31.94 -10.14 -17.84
N SER A 506 -32.17 -10.59 -16.62
CA SER A 506 -32.19 -12.01 -16.27
C SER A 506 -33.15 -12.31 -15.13
N LYS A 507 -33.56 -13.57 -14.99
CA LYS A 507 -34.33 -14.07 -13.84
C LYS A 507 -33.49 -14.97 -12.92
N ASP A 508 -32.39 -15.52 -13.45
CA ASP A 508 -31.65 -16.57 -12.74
C ASP A 508 -30.11 -16.34 -12.83
N ASN A 509 -29.66 -15.21 -13.39
CA ASN A 509 -28.24 -14.90 -13.53
C ASN A 509 -27.96 -13.41 -13.24
N GLU A 510 -27.43 -13.12 -12.07
CA GLU A 510 -27.07 -11.79 -11.61
C GLU A 510 -25.89 -11.18 -12.38
N SER A 511 -25.01 -12.02 -12.93
CA SER A 511 -23.87 -11.58 -13.74
C SER A 511 -24.23 -11.23 -15.19
N ALA A 512 -25.46 -11.46 -15.63
CA ALA A 512 -25.89 -11.09 -16.98
C ALA A 512 -25.86 -9.59 -17.17
N THR A 513 -25.24 -9.11 -18.26
CA THR A 513 -25.07 -7.68 -18.57
C THR A 513 -25.90 -7.21 -19.77
N GLU A 514 -26.35 -8.13 -20.61
CA GLU A 514 -27.11 -7.79 -21.82
C GLU A 514 -28.61 -7.82 -21.56
N GLY A 515 -29.30 -6.75 -21.95
CA GLY A 515 -30.75 -6.67 -21.86
C GLY A 515 -31.46 -7.64 -22.80
N SER A 516 -32.61 -8.12 -22.38
CA SER A 516 -33.42 -9.04 -23.18
C SER A 516 -34.27 -8.35 -24.28
N GLY A 517 -34.31 -7.02 -24.28
CA GLY A 517 -35.19 -6.20 -25.12
C GLY A 517 -36.67 -6.35 -24.74
N LYS A 518 -36.97 -6.84 -23.53
CA LYS A 518 -38.36 -7.02 -23.03
C LYS A 518 -38.55 -6.20 -21.78
N ASP A 519 -39.67 -5.47 -21.74
CA ASP A 519 -40.08 -4.78 -20.54
C ASP A 519 -40.59 -5.74 -19.47
N ILE A 520 -40.28 -5.40 -18.23
CA ILE A 520 -40.82 -6.04 -17.04
C ILE A 520 -41.35 -4.96 -16.09
N THR A 521 -42.50 -5.21 -15.50
CA THR A 521 -43.16 -4.28 -14.59
C THR A 521 -43.18 -4.87 -13.18
N PHE A 522 -42.81 -4.05 -12.22
CA PHE A 522 -42.78 -4.39 -10.80
C PHE A 522 -43.84 -3.58 -10.04
N PRO A 523 -44.65 -4.24 -9.19
CA PRO A 523 -45.68 -3.54 -8.43
C PRO A 523 -45.09 -2.69 -7.30
N SER A 524 -45.93 -1.78 -6.78
CA SER A 524 -45.63 -1.06 -5.55
C SER A 524 -45.27 -2.01 -4.40
N GLY A 525 -44.30 -1.66 -3.60
CA GLY A 525 -43.78 -2.45 -2.48
C GLY A 525 -42.67 -3.43 -2.85
N THR A 526 -42.26 -3.51 -4.14
CA THR A 526 -41.12 -4.31 -4.55
C THR A 526 -39.82 -3.75 -3.96
N LYS A 527 -38.97 -4.64 -3.43
CA LYS A 527 -37.66 -4.29 -2.90
C LYS A 527 -36.59 -4.63 -3.91
N PHE A 528 -35.61 -3.75 -4.03
CA PHE A 528 -34.47 -3.88 -4.93
C PHE A 528 -33.15 -3.59 -4.23
N THR A 529 -32.09 -4.23 -4.68
CA THR A 529 -30.70 -3.84 -4.42
C THR A 529 -30.10 -3.32 -5.72
N ILE A 530 -29.45 -2.15 -5.68
CA ILE A 530 -28.68 -1.65 -6.83
C ILE A 530 -27.41 -2.48 -6.88
N ILE A 531 -27.10 -3.09 -8.03
CA ILE A 531 -25.92 -3.94 -8.18
C ILE A 531 -24.88 -3.37 -9.15
N ARG A 532 -25.29 -2.53 -10.10
CA ARG A 532 -24.36 -1.85 -11.01
C ARG A 532 -24.98 -0.66 -11.73
N THR A 533 -24.10 0.18 -12.29
CA THR A 533 -24.48 1.33 -13.12
C THR A 533 -23.53 1.49 -14.30
N ASP A 534 -23.98 2.10 -15.40
CA ASP A 534 -23.10 2.52 -16.50
C ASP A 534 -22.40 3.86 -16.20
N GLY A 535 -22.74 4.48 -15.07
CA GLY A 535 -22.18 5.76 -14.65
C GLY A 535 -22.80 6.98 -15.33
N THR A 536 -23.84 6.78 -16.15
CA THR A 536 -24.58 7.85 -16.84
C THR A 536 -26.05 7.85 -16.44
N ASP A 537 -26.84 7.04 -17.08
CA ASP A 537 -28.30 7.06 -16.91
C ASP A 537 -28.90 5.68 -16.61
N LYS A 538 -28.09 4.62 -16.57
CA LYS A 538 -28.60 3.25 -16.37
C LYS A 538 -28.18 2.68 -15.04
N VAL A 539 -29.15 2.09 -14.37
CA VAL A 539 -28.97 1.40 -13.10
C VAL A 539 -29.59 0.00 -13.21
N ASP A 540 -28.81 -1.02 -12.93
CA ASP A 540 -29.31 -2.39 -12.84
C ASP A 540 -29.66 -2.71 -11.39
N MET A 541 -30.91 -3.12 -11.17
CA MET A 541 -31.43 -3.45 -9.85
C MET A 541 -31.89 -4.92 -9.81
N LEU A 542 -31.49 -5.60 -8.74
CA LEU A 542 -31.91 -6.96 -8.41
C LEU A 542 -33.12 -6.89 -7.46
N SER A 543 -34.22 -7.44 -7.86
CA SER A 543 -35.39 -7.58 -6.98
C SER A 543 -35.24 -8.74 -6.01
N ILE A 544 -35.97 -8.71 -4.89
CA ILE A 544 -35.91 -9.74 -3.85
C ILE A 544 -36.28 -11.16 -4.36
N ASP A 545 -36.99 -11.25 -5.47
CA ASP A 545 -37.35 -12.52 -6.12
C ASP A 545 -36.29 -13.02 -7.13
N GLY A 546 -35.11 -12.37 -7.19
CA GLY A 546 -33.98 -12.73 -8.07
C GLY A 546 -34.15 -12.22 -9.51
N THR A 547 -35.08 -11.33 -9.79
CA THR A 547 -35.23 -10.73 -11.12
C THR A 547 -34.32 -9.52 -11.27
N LEU A 548 -33.41 -9.57 -12.22
CA LEU A 548 -32.51 -8.48 -12.59
C LEU A 548 -33.11 -7.66 -13.73
N ALA A 549 -33.26 -6.36 -13.52
CA ALA A 549 -33.76 -5.44 -14.53
C ALA A 549 -32.98 -4.15 -14.58
N ARG A 550 -32.87 -3.59 -15.77
CA ARG A 550 -32.23 -2.29 -16.06
C ARG A 550 -33.29 -1.18 -16.07
N PHE A 551 -32.97 -0.11 -15.39
CA PHE A 551 -33.78 1.09 -15.35
C PHE A 551 -33.00 2.23 -15.97
N THR A 552 -33.59 2.91 -16.93
CA THR A 552 -33.02 4.11 -17.55
C THR A 552 -33.62 5.34 -16.90
N LEU A 553 -32.80 6.15 -16.29
CA LEU A 553 -33.17 7.39 -15.64
C LEU A 553 -33.27 8.52 -16.67
N GLU A 554 -34.12 9.48 -16.41
CA GLU A 554 -34.42 10.58 -17.31
C GLU A 554 -34.11 11.91 -16.60
N THR A 555 -33.67 12.90 -17.38
CA THR A 555 -33.50 14.28 -16.94
C THR A 555 -34.70 15.09 -17.45
N PRO A 556 -35.45 15.77 -16.59
CA PRO A 556 -36.54 16.65 -17.08
C PRO A 556 -35.97 17.78 -17.93
N ASP A 557 -36.75 18.22 -18.93
CA ASP A 557 -36.37 19.35 -19.78
C ASP A 557 -36.05 20.60 -18.94
N GLY A 558 -34.80 21.03 -18.96
CA GLY A 558 -34.31 22.28 -18.35
C GLY A 558 -33.56 22.15 -17.00
N GLU A 559 -33.40 20.95 -16.44
CA GLU A 559 -32.61 20.75 -15.24
C GLU A 559 -31.19 20.25 -15.60
N ASN A 560 -30.16 20.92 -15.11
CA ASN A 560 -28.76 20.66 -15.40
C ASN A 560 -28.34 19.29 -14.87
N GLY A 561 -28.48 18.24 -15.70
CA GLY A 561 -27.73 16.98 -15.52
C GLY A 561 -28.16 16.05 -14.39
N PHE A 562 -29.16 16.38 -13.58
CA PHE A 562 -29.68 15.49 -12.54
C PHE A 562 -30.66 14.47 -13.09
N TYR A 563 -30.30 13.20 -13.06
CA TYR A 563 -31.12 12.06 -13.45
C TYR A 563 -32.10 11.71 -12.31
N ASN A 564 -33.22 12.42 -12.23
CA ASN A 564 -34.18 12.32 -11.11
C ASN A 564 -35.56 11.83 -11.52
N HIS A 565 -35.73 11.33 -12.75
CA HIS A 565 -36.97 10.76 -13.24
C HIS A 565 -36.80 9.33 -13.74
N LEU A 566 -37.83 8.54 -13.59
CA LEU A 566 -37.96 7.19 -14.12
C LEU A 566 -39.41 6.97 -14.59
N ASN A 567 -39.58 6.48 -15.81
CA ASN A 567 -40.91 6.30 -16.43
C ASN A 567 -41.77 7.60 -16.42
N GLY A 568 -41.13 8.74 -16.67
CA GLY A 568 -41.75 10.06 -16.69
C GLY A 568 -42.21 10.59 -15.33
N ARG A 569 -41.76 10.02 -14.21
CA ARG A 569 -42.12 10.42 -12.84
C ARG A 569 -40.85 10.65 -12.01
N SER A 570 -40.94 11.56 -11.03
CA SER A 570 -39.88 11.79 -10.08
C SER A 570 -39.55 10.51 -9.31
N ILE A 571 -38.24 10.22 -9.12
CA ILE A 571 -37.78 9.07 -8.31
C ILE A 571 -38.29 9.15 -6.86
N GLU A 572 -38.49 10.35 -6.30
CA GLU A 572 -39.06 10.56 -4.97
C GLU A 572 -40.52 10.09 -4.87
N GLU A 573 -41.28 10.14 -5.97
CA GLU A 573 -42.63 9.60 -6.05
C GLU A 573 -42.67 8.08 -6.18
N LEU A 574 -41.55 7.51 -6.68
CA LEU A 574 -41.45 6.08 -7.02
C LEU A 574 -40.81 5.24 -5.93
N PHE A 575 -39.92 5.80 -5.11
CA PHE A 575 -39.15 5.04 -4.11
C PHE A 575 -39.32 5.61 -2.70
N GLU A 576 -39.19 4.71 -1.69
CA GLU A 576 -39.09 5.05 -0.28
C GLU A 576 -37.61 5.24 0.08
N GLU A 577 -37.32 6.15 1.02
CA GLU A 577 -36.02 6.24 1.70
C GLU A 577 -34.79 6.43 0.77
N LEU A 578 -34.94 7.25 -0.28
CA LEU A 578 -33.80 7.67 -1.07
C LEU A 578 -32.82 8.48 -0.21
N TYR A 579 -31.53 8.17 -0.32
CA TYR A 579 -30.47 8.88 0.38
C TYR A 579 -29.55 9.56 -0.64
N PHE A 580 -29.37 10.87 -0.52
CA PHE A 580 -28.40 11.63 -1.27
C PHE A 580 -27.46 12.33 -0.28
N ALA A 581 -26.14 11.97 -0.33
CA ALA A 581 -25.13 12.65 0.44
C ALA A 581 -24.86 14.03 -0.18
N SER A 582 -24.84 15.05 0.69
CA SER A 582 -24.56 16.45 0.29
C SER A 582 -23.07 16.70 0.28
#